data_9c5078f65703db5c8ed56d49ef3e5bdb
#
_entry.id   9c5078f65703db5c8ed56d49ef3e5bdb
#
_cell.length_a   1.000
_cell.length_b   1.000
_cell.length_c   1.000
_cell.angle_alpha   90.00
_cell.angle_beta   90.00
_cell.angle_gamma   90.00
#
_symmetry.space_group_name_H-M   'P 1'
#
loop_
_entity.id
_entity.type
_entity.pdbx_description
1 polymer ?
#
loop_
_entity_poly.entity_id
_entity_poly.type
_entity_poly.pdbx_seq_one_letter_code
_entity_poly.pdbx_strand_id
1 'polypeptide(L)'
;MVILGILAAVAVPKYYDLQKDAESKAAEAVAAEAQARINLQFGKQVLAGDSCLQGKQNAVTYLNANTDFGNGWSVQLFSKDIKDDTTELNIASLKKGASTFVEDGAATSDYPGVKTVKIYLPDCTATAKQG
;
A
#
# COMPACT_ATOMS: atom_id res chain seq x y z
N MET A 1 -45.75 -11.02 -5.05
CA MET A 1 -44.76 -11.71 -4.19
C MET A 1 -43.66 -12.36 -4.99
N VAL A 2 -44.00 -12.98 -6.12
CA VAL A 2 -42.97 -13.59 -6.98
C VAL A 2 -41.96 -12.57 -7.46
N ILE A 3 -42.38 -11.35 -7.77
CA ILE A 3 -41.50 -10.28 -8.23
C ILE A 3 -40.47 -9.91 -7.18
N LEU A 4 -40.88 -9.85 -5.91
CA LEU A 4 -39.95 -9.53 -4.82
C LEU A 4 -38.91 -10.62 -4.63
N GLY A 5 -39.31 -11.89 -4.78
CA GLY A 5 -38.39 -13.01 -4.69
C GLY A 5 -37.32 -12.96 -5.78
N ILE A 6 -37.71 -12.62 -7.00
CA ILE A 6 -36.81 -12.54 -8.11
C ILE A 6 -35.82 -11.36 -7.90
N LEU A 7 -36.30 -10.22 -7.45
CA LEU A 7 -35.47 -9.05 -7.20
C LEU A 7 -34.46 -9.34 -6.09
N ALA A 8 -34.88 -10.02 -5.03
CA ALA A 8 -33.96 -10.35 -3.95
C ALA A 8 -32.88 -11.29 -4.42
N ALA A 9 -33.21 -12.27 -5.25
CA ALA A 9 -32.23 -13.21 -5.77
C ALA A 9 -31.21 -12.55 -6.70
N VAL A 10 -31.62 -11.53 -7.45
CA VAL A 10 -30.71 -10.80 -8.34
C VAL A 10 -29.85 -9.82 -7.55
N ALA A 11 -30.41 -9.18 -6.52
CA ALA A 11 -29.70 -8.15 -5.75
C ALA A 11 -28.55 -8.72 -4.92
N VAL A 12 -28.72 -9.92 -4.36
CA VAL A 12 -27.69 -10.50 -3.48
C VAL A 12 -26.35 -10.70 -4.16
N PRO A 13 -26.24 -11.30 -5.36
CA PRO A 13 -24.95 -11.41 -6.05
C PRO A 13 -24.31 -10.05 -6.35
N LYS A 14 -25.14 -9.08 -6.71
CA LYS A 14 -24.65 -7.74 -7.01
C LYS A 14 -24.03 -7.07 -5.78
N TYR A 15 -24.67 -7.22 -4.63
CA TYR A 15 -24.13 -6.70 -3.37
C TYR A 15 -22.80 -7.33 -3.04
N TYR A 16 -22.65 -8.62 -3.27
CA TYR A 16 -21.41 -9.32 -2.99
C TYR A 16 -20.26 -8.76 -3.81
N ASP A 17 -20.50 -8.55 -5.12
CA ASP A 17 -19.47 -8.00 -6.01
C ASP A 17 -19.11 -6.57 -5.63
N LEU A 18 -20.11 -5.76 -5.29
CA LEU A 18 -19.87 -4.38 -4.89
C LEU A 18 -19.08 -4.31 -3.59
N GLN A 19 -19.32 -5.25 -2.66
CA GLN A 19 -18.61 -5.29 -1.41
C GLN A 19 -17.13 -5.59 -1.63
N LYS A 20 -16.81 -6.56 -2.49
CA LYS A 20 -15.42 -6.86 -2.80
C LYS A 20 -14.73 -5.71 -3.51
N ASP A 21 -15.43 -5.05 -4.41
CA ASP A 21 -14.88 -3.89 -5.10
C ASP A 21 -14.61 -2.75 -4.11
N ALA A 22 -15.52 -2.50 -3.18
CA ALA A 22 -15.33 -1.48 -2.15
C ALA A 22 -14.15 -1.82 -1.25
N GLU A 23 -13.99 -3.08 -0.88
CA GLU A 23 -12.86 -3.51 -0.07
C GLU A 23 -11.54 -3.34 -0.82
N SER A 24 -11.51 -3.67 -2.10
CA SER A 24 -10.32 -3.47 -2.93
C SER A 24 -9.96 -1.99 -3.03
N LYS A 25 -10.95 -1.12 -3.19
CA LYS A 25 -10.71 0.33 -3.23
C LYS A 25 -10.20 0.84 -1.89
N ALA A 26 -10.74 0.31 -0.79
CA ALA A 26 -10.26 0.68 0.53
C ALA A 26 -8.79 0.25 0.72
N ALA A 27 -8.43 -0.93 0.23
CA ALA A 27 -7.06 -1.40 0.28
C ALA A 27 -6.13 -0.47 -0.51
N GLU A 28 -6.57 -0.04 -1.70
CA GLU A 28 -5.79 0.91 -2.49
C GLU A 28 -5.62 2.25 -1.77
N ALA A 29 -6.65 2.70 -1.05
CA ALA A 29 -6.56 3.92 -0.27
C ALA A 29 -5.55 3.79 0.88
N VAL A 30 -5.50 2.64 1.52
CA VAL A 30 -4.50 2.39 2.58
C VAL A 30 -3.10 2.38 1.99
N ALA A 31 -2.94 1.82 0.80
CA ALA A 31 -1.65 1.86 0.11
C ALA A 31 -1.23 3.30 -0.21
N ALA A 32 -2.17 4.14 -0.60
CA ALA A 32 -1.89 5.57 -0.82
C ALA A 32 -1.48 6.26 0.48
N GLU A 33 -2.08 5.88 1.60
CA GLU A 33 -1.66 6.39 2.90
C GLU A 33 -0.23 5.96 3.22
N ALA A 34 0.13 4.73 2.89
CA ALA A 34 1.50 4.26 3.07
C ALA A 34 2.48 5.13 2.27
N GLN A 35 2.12 5.48 1.04
CA GLN A 35 2.93 6.37 0.22
C GLN A 35 3.10 7.73 0.89
N ALA A 36 2.04 8.29 1.44
CA ALA A 36 2.10 9.57 2.13
C ALA A 36 2.99 9.50 3.36
N ARG A 37 2.93 8.41 4.10
CA ARG A 37 3.79 8.23 5.27
C ARG A 37 5.26 8.11 4.89
N ILE A 38 5.56 7.42 3.79
CA ILE A 38 6.92 7.34 3.27
C ILE A 38 7.43 8.74 2.91
N ASN A 39 6.63 9.51 2.21
CA ASN A 39 7.02 10.86 1.82
C ASN A 39 7.29 11.75 3.03
N LEU A 40 6.43 11.64 4.04
CA LEU A 40 6.60 12.42 5.26
C LEU A 40 7.87 12.02 6.02
N GLN A 41 8.11 10.73 6.18
CA GLN A 41 9.28 10.25 6.89
C GLN A 41 10.57 10.58 6.13
N PHE A 42 10.54 10.45 4.80
CA PHE A 42 11.69 10.84 3.99
C PHE A 42 12.02 12.32 4.21
N GLY A 43 11.00 13.19 4.17
CA GLY A 43 11.21 14.62 4.40
C GLY A 43 11.78 14.90 5.78
N LYS A 44 11.26 14.23 6.80
CA LYS A 44 11.77 14.39 8.16
C LYS A 44 13.24 13.98 8.29
N GLN A 45 13.60 12.87 7.66
CA GLN A 45 14.97 12.36 7.74
C GLN A 45 15.93 13.29 7.04
N VAL A 46 15.55 13.79 5.86
CA VAL A 46 16.41 14.73 5.11
C VAL A 46 16.56 16.04 5.88
N LEU A 47 15.49 16.55 6.49
CA LEU A 47 15.56 17.75 7.31
C LEU A 47 16.42 17.55 8.55
N ALA A 48 16.52 16.33 9.04
CA ALA A 48 17.36 16.00 10.19
C ALA A 48 18.83 15.84 9.81
N GLY A 49 19.17 15.91 8.51
CA GLY A 49 20.53 15.85 8.05
C GLY A 49 20.93 14.56 7.34
N ASP A 50 20.00 13.63 7.16
CA ASP A 50 20.32 12.40 6.47
C ASP A 50 20.53 12.64 4.97
N SER A 51 21.36 11.80 4.36
CA SER A 51 21.50 11.80 2.90
C SER A 51 20.22 11.30 2.26
N CYS A 52 20.09 11.51 0.94
CA CYS A 52 18.95 11.02 0.19
C CYS A 52 18.75 9.51 0.36
N LEU A 53 19.83 8.74 0.23
CA LEU A 53 19.75 7.28 0.39
C LEU A 53 19.36 6.88 1.81
N GLN A 54 19.99 7.48 2.82
CA GLN A 54 19.66 7.21 4.21
C GLN A 54 18.22 7.58 4.50
N GLY A 55 17.75 8.69 3.96
CA GLY A 55 16.35 9.11 4.12
C GLY A 55 15.39 8.08 3.57
N LYS A 56 15.67 7.53 2.40
CA LYS A 56 14.84 6.46 1.83
C LYS A 56 14.85 5.21 2.71
N GLN A 57 16.03 4.77 3.06
CA GLN A 57 16.17 3.56 3.87
C GLN A 57 15.49 3.71 5.22
N ASN A 58 15.68 4.85 5.86
CA ASN A 58 15.09 5.11 7.17
C ASN A 58 13.56 5.24 7.09
N ALA A 59 13.05 5.83 6.01
CA ALA A 59 11.60 5.95 5.82
C ALA A 59 10.95 4.56 5.71
N VAL A 60 11.55 3.67 4.94
CA VAL A 60 11.03 2.31 4.80
C VAL A 60 11.16 1.54 6.10
N THR A 61 12.28 1.69 6.79
CA THR A 61 12.49 1.04 8.10
C THR A 61 11.44 1.51 9.09
N TYR A 62 11.16 2.81 9.10
CA TYR A 62 10.14 3.37 9.98
C TYR A 62 8.76 2.77 9.68
N LEU A 63 8.40 2.69 8.41
CA LEU A 63 7.11 2.15 8.04
C LEU A 63 6.97 0.69 8.45
N ASN A 64 8.03 -0.10 8.24
CA ASN A 64 8.03 -1.51 8.61
C ASN A 64 8.05 -1.73 10.12
N ALA A 65 8.49 -0.75 10.88
CA ALA A 65 8.41 -0.79 12.34
C ALA A 65 7.04 -0.33 12.85
N ASN A 66 6.25 0.34 12.00
CA ASN A 66 4.94 0.90 12.36
C ASN A 66 3.91 0.43 11.35
N THR A 67 3.68 -0.88 11.30
CA THR A 67 2.83 -1.50 10.29
C THR A 67 1.35 -1.31 10.54
N ASP A 68 0.96 -0.89 11.73
CA ASP A 68 -0.46 -0.70 12.09
C ASP A 68 -0.95 0.63 11.53
N PHE A 69 -1.93 0.55 10.62
CA PHE A 69 -2.53 1.72 9.99
C PHE A 69 -3.91 2.06 10.56
N GLY A 70 -4.29 1.40 11.67
CA GLY A 70 -5.59 1.64 12.28
C GLY A 70 -6.69 0.79 11.68
N ASN A 71 -7.77 0.62 12.43
CA ASN A 71 -8.97 -0.12 12.00
C ASN A 71 -8.68 -1.54 11.49
N GLY A 72 -7.61 -2.16 11.99
CA GLY A 72 -7.22 -3.51 11.59
C GLY A 72 -6.35 -3.57 10.35
N TRP A 73 -6.07 -2.44 9.70
CA TRP A 73 -5.21 -2.39 8.53
C TRP A 73 -3.74 -2.51 8.92
N SER A 74 -3.00 -3.26 8.15
CA SER A 74 -1.55 -3.31 8.29
C SER A 74 -0.89 -3.35 6.92
N VAL A 75 0.28 -2.70 6.82
CA VAL A 75 1.04 -2.63 5.58
C VAL A 75 2.49 -2.93 5.90
N GLN A 76 3.10 -3.79 5.09
CA GLN A 76 4.52 -4.10 5.19
C GLN A 76 5.13 -3.99 3.80
N LEU A 77 6.31 -3.39 3.73
CA LEU A 77 7.01 -3.17 2.47
C LEU A 77 8.20 -4.10 2.35
N PHE A 78 8.56 -4.43 1.12
CA PHE A 78 9.86 -5.02 0.88
C PHE A 78 10.92 -3.96 1.16
N SER A 79 11.95 -4.35 1.91
CA SER A 79 12.99 -3.39 2.33
C SER A 79 14.38 -3.82 1.89
N LYS A 80 14.47 -4.82 1.02
CA LYS A 80 15.73 -5.37 0.60
C LYS A 80 16.32 -4.56 -0.55
N ASP A 81 17.62 -4.29 -0.46
CA ASP A 81 18.39 -3.67 -1.55
C ASP A 81 17.90 -2.29 -1.97
N ILE A 82 17.60 -1.43 -0.98
CA ILE A 82 17.26 -0.04 -1.29
C ILE A 82 18.54 0.73 -1.57
N LYS A 83 18.67 1.20 -2.80
CA LYS A 83 19.85 1.92 -3.29
C LYS A 83 19.45 3.29 -3.83
N ASP A 84 20.46 4.07 -4.27
CA ASP A 84 20.20 5.39 -4.83
C ASP A 84 19.21 5.36 -5.98
N ASP A 85 19.28 4.35 -6.83
CA ASP A 85 18.41 4.22 -8.00
C ASP A 85 17.13 3.44 -7.75
N THR A 86 16.88 3.03 -6.52
CA THR A 86 15.62 2.36 -6.18
C THR A 86 14.52 3.40 -6.08
N THR A 87 13.61 3.39 -7.04
CA THR A 87 12.52 4.36 -7.12
C THR A 87 11.14 3.75 -6.89
N GLU A 88 11.07 2.42 -6.80
CA GLU A 88 9.81 1.72 -6.55
C GLU A 88 10.05 0.58 -5.59
N LEU A 89 9.09 0.37 -4.69
CA LEU A 89 9.05 -0.80 -3.82
C LEU A 89 7.68 -1.43 -3.91
N ASN A 90 7.64 -2.74 -3.97
CA ASN A 90 6.38 -3.46 -3.88
C ASN A 90 5.95 -3.52 -2.42
N ILE A 91 4.64 -3.47 -2.23
CA ILE A 91 4.06 -3.75 -0.92
C ILE A 91 4.15 -5.26 -0.69
N ALA A 92 4.84 -5.67 0.37
CA ALA A 92 5.00 -7.08 0.67
C ALA A 92 3.70 -7.69 1.17
N SER A 93 2.99 -6.97 2.04
CA SER A 93 1.71 -7.44 2.54
C SER A 93 0.81 -6.27 2.87
N LEU A 94 -0.48 -6.44 2.57
CA LEU A 94 -1.52 -5.47 2.88
C LEU A 94 -2.71 -6.27 3.39
N LYS A 95 -3.06 -6.05 4.65
CA LYS A 95 -4.07 -6.86 5.33
C LYS A 95 -5.04 -5.99 6.10
N LYS A 96 -6.25 -6.52 6.27
CA LYS A 96 -7.20 -5.97 7.23
C LYS A 96 -7.75 -7.13 8.05
N GLY A 97 -7.35 -7.22 9.34
CA GLY A 97 -7.72 -8.35 10.17
C GLY A 97 -7.29 -9.67 9.55
N ALA A 98 -8.23 -10.55 9.30
CA ALA A 98 -7.96 -11.85 8.68
C ALA A 98 -7.91 -11.79 7.15
N SER A 99 -8.31 -10.68 6.55
CA SER A 99 -8.34 -10.54 5.08
C SER A 99 -6.97 -10.07 4.57
N THR A 100 -6.43 -10.78 3.59
CA THR A 100 -5.16 -10.42 2.96
C THR A 100 -5.43 -9.97 1.53
N PHE A 101 -5.07 -8.73 1.22
CA PHE A 101 -5.27 -8.13 -0.10
C PHE A 101 -4.04 -8.27 -0.98
N VAL A 102 -2.86 -8.12 -0.39
CA VAL A 102 -1.59 -8.27 -1.09
C VAL A 102 -0.71 -9.20 -0.25
N GLU A 103 -0.07 -10.15 -0.91
CA GLU A 103 0.86 -11.06 -0.29
C GLU A 103 2.03 -11.28 -1.23
N ASP A 104 3.25 -11.17 -0.71
CA ASP A 104 4.48 -11.32 -1.49
C ASP A 104 4.52 -10.40 -2.73
N GLY A 105 3.94 -9.23 -2.61
CA GLY A 105 4.00 -8.22 -3.66
C GLY A 105 2.94 -8.35 -4.73
N ALA A 106 1.97 -9.25 -4.59
CA ALA A 106 0.92 -9.47 -5.58
C ALA A 106 -0.46 -9.52 -4.92
N ALA A 107 -1.47 -9.15 -5.68
CA ALA A 107 -2.86 -9.27 -5.23
C ALA A 107 -3.19 -10.73 -4.95
N THR A 108 -3.96 -10.96 -3.88
CA THR A 108 -4.36 -12.32 -3.52
C THR A 108 -5.51 -12.79 -4.43
N SER A 109 -5.72 -14.11 -4.45
CA SER A 109 -6.81 -14.68 -5.22
C SER A 109 -8.20 -14.24 -4.75
N ASP A 110 -8.32 -13.90 -3.47
CA ASP A 110 -9.58 -13.40 -2.93
C ASP A 110 -9.90 -11.98 -3.38
N TYR A 111 -8.89 -11.21 -3.72
CA TYR A 111 -9.03 -9.81 -4.13
C TYR A 111 -8.19 -9.56 -5.38
N PRO A 112 -8.50 -10.24 -6.49
CA PRO A 112 -7.68 -10.12 -7.70
C PRO A 112 -7.80 -8.74 -8.36
N GLY A 113 -8.81 -7.96 -7.97
CA GLY A 113 -9.00 -6.62 -8.50
C GLY A 113 -8.11 -5.56 -7.85
N VAL A 114 -7.41 -5.89 -6.77
CA VAL A 114 -6.45 -4.96 -6.17
C VAL A 114 -5.27 -4.85 -7.13
N LYS A 115 -5.09 -3.66 -7.67
CA LYS A 115 -3.97 -3.43 -8.57
C LYS A 115 -2.66 -3.52 -7.80
N THR A 116 -1.62 -3.97 -8.47
CA THR A 116 -0.29 -3.99 -7.87
C THR A 116 0.04 -2.56 -7.45
N VAL A 117 0.03 -2.34 -6.16
CA VAL A 117 0.32 -1.02 -5.62
C VAL A 117 1.78 -0.98 -5.26
N LYS A 118 2.46 0.01 -5.79
CA LYS A 118 3.87 0.22 -5.50
C LYS A 118 4.03 1.49 -4.70
N ILE A 119 5.04 1.50 -3.86
CA ILE A 119 5.46 2.69 -3.15
C ILE A 119 6.58 3.32 -3.97
N TYR A 120 6.47 4.60 -4.25
CA TYR A 120 7.46 5.33 -5.03
C TYR A 120 8.41 6.04 -4.10
N LEU A 121 9.70 5.95 -4.42
CA LEU A 121 10.77 6.55 -3.66
C LEU A 121 11.49 7.57 -4.54
N PRO A 122 12.11 8.59 -3.94
CA PRO A 122 12.88 9.55 -4.71
C PRO A 122 14.11 8.89 -5.35
N ASP A 123 14.51 9.41 -6.49
CA ASP A 123 15.71 8.98 -7.18
C ASP A 123 16.90 9.77 -6.64
N CYS A 124 17.78 9.10 -5.94
CA CYS A 124 18.92 9.73 -5.31
C CYS A 124 20.13 9.88 -6.25
N THR A 125 20.06 9.26 -7.43
CA THR A 125 21.17 9.38 -8.39
C THR A 125 21.25 10.77 -8.99
N ALA A 126 20.12 11.50 -9.03
CA ALA A 126 20.07 12.84 -9.59
C ALA A 126 20.40 13.93 -8.59
N THR A 127 20.74 13.57 -7.35
CA THR A 127 20.95 14.53 -6.27
C THR A 127 22.05 15.52 -6.58
N ALA A 128 23.12 15.05 -7.23
CA ALA A 128 24.27 15.89 -7.56
C ALA A 128 23.91 17.04 -8.47
N LYS A 129 22.85 16.89 -9.26
CA LYS A 129 22.43 17.92 -10.21
C LYS A 129 21.65 19.05 -9.58
N GLN A 130 21.20 18.86 -8.36
CA GLN A 130 20.37 19.83 -7.66
C GLN A 130 21.18 20.74 -6.75
N GLY A 131 22.43 20.44 -6.63
CA GLY A 131 23.35 21.14 -5.74
C GLY A 131 23.57 22.60 -6.07
#